data_dbae8cb185f912337df448644edbc36b
#
_entry.id   dbae8cb185f912337df448644edbc36b
#
_cell.length_a   1.000
_cell.length_b   1.000
_cell.length_c   1.000
_cell.angle_alpha   90.00
_cell.angle_beta   90.00
_cell.angle_gamma   90.00
#
_symmetry.space_group_name_H-M   'P 1'
#
loop_
_entity.id
_entity.type
_entity.pdbx_description
1 polymer ?
#
loop_
_entity_poly.entity_id
_entity_poly.type
_entity_poly.pdbx_seq_one_letter_code
_entity_poly.pdbx_strand_id
1 'polypeptide(L)'
;MRKSTIFRKNLSQIREGEASPPLNAEAQALFIVWNTRYETGISILDEQYRGLVSLINSFFFHRGETSGDIYRILVPTIEMFKSYAKINFVTIERLMRDSSYEKLDDYIFLHDGIMSGIEKMDRKCRRERDSQRVLQYLKEYWLQTVQHHKIEYLPYLQKYYKRDE
;
A
#
# COMPACT_ATOMS: atom_id res chain seq x y z
N MET A 1 -6.68 -1.85 27.67
CA MET A 1 -7.77 -2.03 26.69
C MET A 1 -8.14 -0.71 25.99
N ARG A 2 -7.25 -0.04 25.30
CA ARG A 2 -7.55 1.24 24.58
C ARG A 2 -6.82 1.42 23.25
N LYS A 3 -6.39 0.33 22.58
CA LYS A 3 -5.58 0.42 21.34
C LYS A 3 -6.35 0.14 20.03
N SER A 4 -7.64 -0.24 20.10
CA SER A 4 -8.44 -0.57 18.92
C SER A 4 -9.22 0.61 18.31
N THR A 5 -9.26 1.76 18.97
CA THR A 5 -10.13 2.88 18.59
C THR A 5 -9.52 3.77 17.49
N ILE A 6 -8.19 3.83 17.40
CA ILE A 6 -7.50 4.69 16.43
C ILE A 6 -7.65 4.15 15.01
N PHE A 7 -7.57 2.83 14.84
CA PHE A 7 -7.69 2.19 13.51
C PHE A 7 -9.13 2.29 12.94
N ARG A 8 -10.14 2.19 13.79
CA ARG A 8 -11.55 2.36 13.37
C ARG A 8 -11.92 3.80 13.02
N LYS A 9 -11.31 4.79 13.70
CA LYS A 9 -11.58 6.21 13.43
C LYS A 9 -11.04 6.66 12.06
N ASN A 10 -9.88 6.15 11.64
CA ASN A 10 -9.29 6.55 10.37
C ASN A 10 -10.02 5.97 9.14
N LEU A 11 -10.65 4.79 9.27
CA LEU A 11 -11.46 4.21 8.18
C LEU A 11 -12.87 4.82 8.08
N SER A 12 -13.41 5.39 9.16
CA SER A 12 -14.74 6.00 9.16
C SER A 12 -14.73 7.48 8.80
N GLN A 13 -13.62 8.18 8.95
CA GLN A 13 -13.51 9.61 8.63
C GLN A 13 -13.28 9.92 7.14
N ILE A 14 -13.03 8.90 6.30
CA ILE A 14 -12.91 9.07 4.83
C ILE A 14 -14.29 9.15 4.16
N ARG A 15 -15.37 9.15 4.91
CA ARG A 15 -16.72 8.98 4.37
C ARG A 15 -17.52 10.24 4.06
N GLU A 16 -17.12 11.42 4.48
CA GLU A 16 -17.95 12.60 4.18
C GLU A 16 -17.11 13.86 3.99
N GLY A 17 -17.07 14.37 2.77
CA GLY A 17 -17.06 15.80 2.53
C GLY A 17 -15.76 16.47 2.13
N GLU A 18 -15.07 15.97 1.09
CA GLU A 18 -14.41 16.85 0.14
C GLU A 18 -14.45 16.19 -1.24
N ALA A 19 -15.25 16.75 -2.12
CA ALA A 19 -15.25 16.38 -3.52
C ALA A 19 -13.86 16.71 -4.09
N SER A 20 -13.05 15.68 -4.31
CA SER A 20 -11.79 15.82 -5.06
C SER A 20 -12.11 16.51 -6.38
N PRO A 21 -11.33 17.52 -6.81
CA PRO A 21 -11.55 18.16 -8.09
C PRO A 21 -11.53 17.09 -9.19
N PRO A 22 -12.30 17.24 -10.27
CA PRO A 22 -12.34 16.26 -11.35
C PRO A 22 -10.91 16.10 -11.89
N LEU A 23 -10.35 14.91 -11.74
CA LEU A 23 -9.06 14.53 -12.29
C LEU A 23 -9.15 14.68 -13.82
N ASN A 24 -8.34 15.53 -14.41
CA ASN A 24 -8.22 15.64 -15.85
C ASN A 24 -8.00 14.27 -16.49
N ALA A 25 -8.53 14.03 -17.69
CA ALA A 25 -8.43 12.75 -18.39
C ALA A 25 -6.98 12.23 -18.51
N GLU A 26 -5.99 13.12 -18.58
CA GLU A 26 -4.56 12.78 -18.57
C GLU A 26 -4.05 12.29 -17.21
N ALA A 27 -4.60 12.83 -16.10
CA ALA A 27 -4.29 12.32 -14.75
C ALA A 27 -4.98 10.97 -14.46
N GLN A 28 -5.99 10.60 -15.25
CA GLN A 28 -6.60 9.26 -15.20
C GLN A 28 -5.78 8.22 -15.96
N ALA A 29 -4.97 8.61 -16.94
CA ALA A 29 -4.13 7.70 -17.71
C ALA A 29 -2.94 7.16 -16.92
N LEU A 30 -2.28 8.02 -16.13
CA LEU A 30 -1.19 7.63 -15.23
C LEU A 30 -1.70 7.65 -13.80
N PHE A 31 -1.92 6.47 -13.24
CA PHE A 31 -2.53 6.37 -11.93
C PHE A 31 -1.64 6.91 -10.82
N ILE A 32 -0.37 6.50 -10.76
CA ILE A 32 0.64 7.02 -9.84
C ILE A 32 1.88 7.36 -10.66
N VAL A 33 2.26 8.64 -10.69
CA VAL A 33 3.54 9.07 -11.24
C VAL A 33 4.57 9.05 -10.11
N TRP A 34 5.66 8.29 -10.32
CA TRP A 34 6.75 8.27 -9.33
C TRP A 34 7.32 9.68 -9.13
N ASN A 35 7.52 10.06 -7.89
CA ASN A 35 8.05 11.36 -7.50
C ASN A 35 9.12 11.17 -6.41
N THR A 36 10.14 12.02 -6.39
CA THR A 36 11.21 11.97 -5.38
C THR A 36 10.73 12.07 -3.94
N ARG A 37 9.59 12.73 -3.70
CA ARG A 37 8.94 12.75 -2.37
C ARG A 37 8.51 11.38 -1.86
N TYR A 38 8.40 10.38 -2.74
CA TYR A 38 8.10 9.00 -2.37
C TYR A 38 9.34 8.23 -1.93
N GLU A 39 10.52 8.73 -2.24
CA GLU A 39 11.78 8.11 -1.87
C GLU A 39 12.01 8.16 -0.36
N THR A 40 12.49 7.05 0.16
CA THR A 40 12.86 6.91 1.57
C THR A 40 14.34 7.17 1.79
N GLY A 41 15.15 7.08 0.74
CA GLY A 41 16.61 7.06 0.81
C GLY A 41 17.16 5.74 1.36
N ILE A 42 16.32 4.72 1.51
CA ILE A 42 16.69 3.33 1.84
C ILE A 42 16.38 2.50 0.60
N SER A 43 17.40 2.13 -0.16
CA SER A 43 17.26 1.57 -1.52
C SER A 43 16.32 0.39 -1.60
N ILE A 44 16.38 -0.55 -0.65
CA ILE A 44 15.48 -1.71 -0.64
C ILE A 44 13.99 -1.32 -0.51
N LEU A 45 13.67 -0.30 0.26
CA LEU A 45 12.30 0.19 0.38
C LEU A 45 11.87 0.94 -0.89
N ASP A 46 12.76 1.75 -1.46
CA ASP A 46 12.48 2.51 -2.68
C ASP A 46 12.23 1.59 -3.87
N GLU A 47 13.00 0.50 -4.01
CA GLU A 47 12.78 -0.53 -5.02
C GLU A 47 11.43 -1.23 -4.85
N GLN A 48 11.09 -1.61 -3.61
CA GLN A 48 9.79 -2.22 -3.33
C GLN A 48 8.65 -1.27 -3.63
N TYR A 49 8.77 0.00 -3.27
CA TYR A 49 7.72 1.00 -3.54
C TYR A 49 7.53 1.26 -5.04
N ARG A 50 8.62 1.30 -5.83
CA ARG A 50 8.53 1.37 -7.29
C ARG A 50 7.84 0.14 -7.88
N GLY A 51 8.13 -1.04 -7.35
CA GLY A 51 7.46 -2.28 -7.73
C GLY A 51 5.95 -2.25 -7.47
N LEU A 52 5.53 -1.73 -6.31
CA LEU A 52 4.11 -1.55 -5.99
C LEU A 52 3.42 -0.57 -6.94
N VAL A 53 4.04 0.57 -7.19
CA VAL A 53 3.51 1.57 -8.14
C VAL A 53 3.36 0.96 -9.53
N SER A 54 4.34 0.19 -9.99
CA SER A 54 4.27 -0.52 -11.27
C SER A 54 3.12 -1.52 -11.32
N LEU A 55 2.90 -2.28 -10.24
CA LEU A 55 1.77 -3.21 -10.14
C LEU A 55 0.42 -2.49 -10.23
N ILE A 56 0.26 -1.40 -9.49
CA ILE A 56 -0.97 -0.59 -9.48
C ILE A 56 -1.25 -0.02 -10.87
N ASN A 57 -0.25 0.58 -11.49
CA ASN A 57 -0.38 1.18 -12.81
C ASN A 57 -0.66 0.12 -13.88
N SER A 58 0.02 -1.01 -13.86
CA SER A 58 -0.23 -2.13 -14.78
C SER A 58 -1.68 -2.64 -14.65
N PHE A 59 -2.16 -2.83 -13.44
CA PHE A 59 -3.54 -3.25 -13.23
C PHE A 59 -4.53 -2.20 -13.72
N PHE A 60 -4.26 -0.92 -13.48
CA PHE A 60 -5.10 0.18 -13.95
C PHE A 60 -5.25 0.16 -15.47
N PHE A 61 -4.15 -0.01 -16.21
CA PHE A 61 -4.20 -0.05 -17.68
C PHE A 61 -4.92 -1.28 -18.20
N HIS A 62 -4.51 -2.46 -17.76
CA HIS A 62 -5.01 -3.71 -18.35
C HIS A 62 -6.46 -4.04 -17.98
N ARG A 63 -6.99 -3.51 -16.87
CA ARG A 63 -8.40 -3.73 -16.53
C ARG A 63 -9.38 -3.12 -17.53
N GLY A 64 -8.97 -2.09 -18.25
CA GLY A 64 -9.78 -1.43 -19.29
C GLY A 64 -9.71 -2.08 -20.65
N GLU A 65 -8.65 -2.87 -20.92
CA GLU A 65 -8.40 -3.50 -22.22
C GLU A 65 -9.06 -4.88 -22.36
N THR A 66 -9.50 -5.47 -21.27
CA THR A 66 -10.10 -6.80 -21.25
C THR A 66 -11.54 -6.77 -21.78
N SER A 67 -11.70 -6.94 -23.07
CA SER A 67 -12.98 -7.36 -23.66
C SER A 67 -13.37 -8.82 -23.31
N GLY A 68 -12.59 -9.44 -22.42
CA GLY A 68 -12.69 -10.84 -22.02
C GLY A 68 -12.85 -11.02 -20.51
N ASP A 69 -12.33 -12.14 -20.01
CA ASP A 69 -12.45 -12.50 -18.60
C ASP A 69 -11.51 -11.68 -17.71
N ILE A 70 -12.10 -10.75 -16.94
CA ILE A 70 -11.37 -9.91 -15.95
C ILE A 70 -10.56 -10.74 -14.93
N TYR A 71 -10.92 -12.02 -14.73
CA TYR A 71 -10.17 -12.90 -13.82
C TYR A 71 -8.73 -13.12 -14.24
N ARG A 72 -8.42 -13.05 -15.53
CA ARG A 72 -7.06 -13.26 -16.06
C ARG A 72 -6.06 -12.25 -15.53
N ILE A 73 -6.52 -11.04 -15.18
CA ILE A 73 -5.67 -9.99 -14.59
C ILE A 73 -5.93 -9.78 -13.11
N LEU A 74 -7.19 -9.94 -12.67
CA LEU A 74 -7.61 -9.71 -11.29
C LEU A 74 -6.87 -10.64 -10.32
N VAL A 75 -6.90 -11.95 -10.60
CA VAL A 75 -6.32 -12.96 -9.71
C VAL A 75 -4.80 -12.83 -9.60
N PRO A 76 -4.03 -12.77 -10.69
CA PRO A 76 -2.59 -12.55 -10.60
C PRO A 76 -2.22 -11.25 -9.88
N THR A 77 -2.96 -10.17 -10.13
CA THR A 77 -2.71 -8.88 -9.46
C THR A 77 -2.87 -8.99 -7.95
N ILE A 78 -3.95 -9.63 -7.48
CA ILE A 78 -4.19 -9.82 -6.04
C ILE A 78 -3.09 -10.69 -5.42
N GLU A 79 -2.68 -11.78 -6.07
CA GLU A 79 -1.61 -12.66 -5.58
C GLU A 79 -0.26 -11.93 -5.50
N MET A 80 0.08 -11.18 -6.55
CA MET A 80 1.30 -10.36 -6.55
C MET A 80 1.26 -9.31 -5.44
N PHE A 81 0.11 -8.66 -5.23
CA PHE A 81 -0.06 -7.67 -4.18
C PHE A 81 0.08 -8.28 -2.77
N LYS A 82 -0.51 -9.44 -2.53
CA LYS A 82 -0.37 -10.16 -1.25
C LYS A 82 1.09 -10.49 -0.95
N SER A 83 1.79 -11.04 -1.96
CA SER A 83 3.22 -11.37 -1.86
C SER A 83 4.06 -10.11 -1.60
N TYR A 84 3.76 -9.05 -2.33
CA TYR A 84 4.40 -7.74 -2.15
C TYR A 84 4.23 -7.22 -0.72
N ALA A 85 2.99 -7.15 -0.22
CA ALA A 85 2.71 -6.63 1.12
C ALA A 85 3.47 -7.43 2.19
N LYS A 86 3.47 -8.76 2.10
CA LYS A 86 4.19 -9.63 3.02
C LYS A 86 5.69 -9.36 3.01
N ILE A 87 6.31 -9.29 1.83
CA ILE A 87 7.75 -9.03 1.70
C ILE A 87 8.09 -7.63 2.25
N ASN A 88 7.27 -6.63 1.92
CA ASN A 88 7.50 -5.27 2.37
C ASN A 88 7.41 -5.14 3.90
N PHE A 89 6.43 -5.77 4.54
CA PHE A 89 6.31 -5.76 5.99
C PHE A 89 7.50 -6.45 6.67
N VAL A 90 7.89 -7.62 6.18
CA VAL A 90 9.09 -8.31 6.69
C VAL A 90 10.34 -7.44 6.57
N THR A 91 10.48 -6.72 5.45
CA THR A 91 11.60 -5.79 5.25
C THR A 91 11.57 -4.66 6.26
N ILE A 92 10.44 -3.98 6.42
CA ILE A 92 10.27 -2.87 7.37
C ILE A 92 10.55 -3.33 8.81
N GLU A 93 9.97 -4.46 9.22
CA GLU A 93 10.15 -5.02 10.56
C GLU A 93 11.62 -5.42 10.83
N ARG A 94 12.31 -5.94 9.81
CA ARG A 94 13.74 -6.21 9.91
C ARG A 94 14.53 -4.92 10.11
N LEU A 95 14.30 -3.91 9.30
CA LEU A 95 14.96 -2.61 9.44
C LEU A 95 14.70 -1.98 10.82
N MET A 96 13.47 -2.09 11.33
CA MET A 96 13.11 -1.62 12.66
C MET A 96 13.83 -2.41 13.77
N ARG A 97 13.92 -3.73 13.62
CA ARG A 97 14.62 -4.60 14.58
C ARG A 97 16.10 -4.29 14.62
N ASP A 98 16.73 -4.20 13.45
CA ASP A 98 18.17 -3.94 13.33
C ASP A 98 18.55 -2.55 13.90
N SER A 99 17.64 -1.58 13.78
CA SER A 99 17.80 -0.23 14.33
C SER A 99 17.33 -0.08 15.78
N SER A 100 16.82 -1.13 16.40
CA SER A 100 16.23 -1.10 17.76
C SER A 100 15.09 -0.08 17.90
N TYR A 101 14.20 -0.02 16.91
CA TYR A 101 13.05 0.89 16.92
C TYR A 101 12.04 0.49 17.99
N GLU A 102 11.74 1.41 18.91
CA GLU A 102 10.95 1.13 20.11
C GLU A 102 9.51 0.67 19.85
N LYS A 103 8.93 1.03 18.69
CA LYS A 103 7.55 0.68 18.35
C LYS A 103 7.44 -0.54 17.43
N LEU A 104 8.46 -1.37 17.34
CA LEU A 104 8.46 -2.54 16.45
C LEU A 104 7.22 -3.45 16.68
N ASP A 105 6.90 -3.75 17.92
CA ASP A 105 5.76 -4.63 18.25
C ASP A 105 4.41 -4.02 17.83
N ASP A 106 4.26 -2.71 17.95
CA ASP A 106 3.05 -2.02 17.47
C ASP A 106 2.92 -2.13 15.95
N TYR A 107 4.05 -2.08 15.19
CA TYR A 107 4.06 -2.25 13.75
C TYR A 107 3.81 -3.68 13.31
N ILE A 108 4.36 -4.69 13.98
CA ILE A 108 4.05 -6.10 13.72
C ILE A 108 2.54 -6.32 13.87
N PHE A 109 1.94 -5.85 14.96
CA PHE A 109 0.50 -5.96 15.17
C PHE A 109 -0.33 -5.24 14.09
N LEU A 110 0.13 -4.05 13.66
CA LEU A 110 -0.49 -3.29 12.57
C LEU A 110 -0.43 -4.07 11.25
N HIS A 111 0.73 -4.63 10.90
CA HIS A 111 0.94 -5.39 9.67
C HIS A 111 0.08 -6.65 9.62
N ASP A 112 -0.06 -7.37 10.73
CA ASP A 112 -0.97 -8.53 10.83
C ASP A 112 -2.43 -8.13 10.58
N GLY A 113 -2.85 -7.00 11.11
CA GLY A 113 -4.17 -6.42 10.86
C GLY A 113 -4.39 -6.07 9.39
N ILE A 114 -3.40 -5.48 8.74
CA ILE A 114 -3.44 -5.12 7.31
C ILE A 114 -3.48 -6.39 6.46
N MET A 115 -2.65 -7.40 6.74
CA MET A 115 -2.68 -8.68 6.02
C MET A 115 -4.05 -9.37 6.13
N SER A 116 -4.66 -9.36 7.30
CA SER A 116 -6.04 -9.84 7.48
C SER A 116 -7.06 -9.07 6.63
N GLY A 117 -6.87 -7.75 6.48
CA GLY A 117 -7.67 -6.90 5.60
C GLY A 117 -7.52 -7.27 4.12
N ILE A 118 -6.29 -7.50 3.68
CA ILE A 118 -5.96 -7.94 2.31
C ILE A 118 -6.65 -9.29 2.00
N GLU A 119 -6.60 -10.24 2.93
CA GLU A 119 -7.27 -11.54 2.77
C GLU A 119 -8.80 -11.41 2.66
N LYS A 120 -9.41 -10.50 3.40
CA LYS A 120 -10.85 -10.24 3.30
C LYS A 120 -11.21 -9.60 1.95
N MET A 121 -10.39 -8.64 1.50
CA MET A 121 -10.54 -8.01 0.20
C MET A 121 -10.42 -9.05 -0.91
N ASP A 122 -9.39 -9.90 -0.88
CA ASP A 122 -9.16 -10.98 -1.85
C ASP A 122 -10.41 -11.87 -2.01
N ARG A 123 -10.89 -12.45 -0.91
CA ARG A 123 -12.08 -13.31 -0.93
C ARG A 123 -13.32 -12.61 -1.53
N LYS A 124 -13.53 -11.35 -1.16
CA LYS A 124 -14.68 -10.58 -1.63
C LYS A 124 -14.57 -10.27 -3.12
N CYS A 125 -13.42 -9.75 -3.55
CA CYS A 125 -13.22 -9.30 -4.92
C CYS A 125 -13.22 -10.46 -5.92
N ARG A 126 -12.69 -11.62 -5.54
CA ARG A 126 -12.76 -12.83 -6.38
C ARG A 126 -14.21 -13.28 -6.58
N ARG A 127 -15.00 -13.30 -5.51
CA ARG A 127 -16.41 -13.70 -5.58
C ARG A 127 -17.24 -12.74 -6.43
N GLU A 128 -17.02 -11.42 -6.26
CA GLU A 128 -17.78 -10.36 -6.89
C GLU A 128 -17.23 -9.94 -8.26
N ARG A 129 -16.03 -10.40 -8.64
CA ARG A 129 -15.30 -10.00 -9.87
C ARG A 129 -15.10 -8.47 -9.98
N ASP A 130 -14.92 -7.81 -8.85
CA ASP A 130 -14.92 -6.36 -8.74
C ASP A 130 -13.51 -5.77 -8.89
N SER A 131 -13.12 -5.53 -10.14
CA SER A 131 -11.80 -4.92 -10.46
C SER A 131 -11.69 -3.48 -9.99
N GLN A 132 -12.79 -2.74 -9.95
CA GLN A 132 -12.79 -1.35 -9.47
C GLN A 132 -12.48 -1.31 -7.98
N ARG A 133 -13.06 -2.20 -7.20
CA ARG A 133 -12.77 -2.30 -5.76
C ARG A 133 -11.33 -2.70 -5.49
N VAL A 134 -10.77 -3.62 -6.28
CA VAL A 134 -9.34 -3.96 -6.16
C VAL A 134 -8.47 -2.75 -6.41
N LEU A 135 -8.73 -1.99 -7.48
CA LEU A 135 -7.97 -0.79 -7.78
C LEU A 135 -8.07 0.22 -6.64
N GLN A 136 -9.28 0.48 -6.14
CA GLN A 136 -9.48 1.39 -5.01
C GLN A 136 -8.71 0.93 -3.77
N TYR A 137 -8.74 -0.36 -3.46
CA TYR A 137 -8.00 -0.92 -2.33
C TYR A 137 -6.49 -0.75 -2.48
N LEU A 138 -5.94 -0.99 -3.67
CA LEU A 138 -4.52 -0.79 -3.96
C LEU A 138 -4.12 0.69 -3.80
N LYS A 139 -4.96 1.64 -4.22
CA LYS A 139 -4.76 3.08 -4.02
C LYS A 139 -4.73 3.45 -2.53
N GLU A 140 -5.71 2.97 -1.79
CA GLU A 140 -5.80 3.23 -0.35
C GLU A 140 -4.61 2.63 0.39
N TYR A 141 -4.19 1.42 0.03
CA TYR A 141 -2.98 0.82 0.57
C TYR A 141 -1.74 1.68 0.31
N TRP A 142 -1.55 2.17 -0.93
CA TRP A 142 -0.45 3.08 -1.25
C TRP A 142 -0.47 4.34 -0.39
N LEU A 143 -1.61 5.00 -0.31
CA LEU A 143 -1.71 6.27 0.39
C LEU A 143 -1.63 6.12 1.92
N GLN A 144 -2.32 5.15 2.49
CA GLN A 144 -2.42 4.99 3.93
C GLN A 144 -1.28 4.14 4.50
N THR A 145 -1.04 2.97 3.94
CA THR A 145 -0.05 2.04 4.49
C THR A 145 1.37 2.46 4.11
N VAL A 146 1.60 2.84 2.85
CA VAL A 146 2.95 3.18 2.40
C VAL A 146 3.30 4.64 2.71
N GLN A 147 2.48 5.59 2.26
CA GLN A 147 2.85 7.01 2.37
C GLN A 147 2.60 7.60 3.75
N HIS A 148 1.52 7.23 4.42
CA HIS A 148 1.19 7.79 5.74
C HIS A 148 2.04 7.15 6.85
N HIS A 149 2.10 5.83 6.93
CA HIS A 149 2.83 5.17 8.02
C HIS A 149 4.33 5.41 7.96
N LYS A 150 4.93 5.57 6.78
CA LYS A 150 6.37 5.85 6.68
C LYS A 150 6.77 7.16 7.39
N ILE A 151 5.86 8.12 7.50
CA ILE A 151 6.14 9.41 8.15
C ILE A 151 6.58 9.20 9.61
N GLU A 152 6.05 8.21 10.30
CA GLU A 152 6.39 7.96 11.70
C GLU A 152 7.77 7.32 11.88
N TYR A 153 8.08 6.26 11.11
CA TYR A 153 9.30 5.48 11.32
C TYR A 153 10.48 5.91 10.44
N LEU A 154 10.21 6.52 9.29
CA LEU A 154 11.24 6.81 8.30
C LEU A 154 12.35 7.73 8.83
N PRO A 155 12.06 8.84 9.56
CA PRO A 155 13.13 9.70 10.08
C PRO A 155 14.07 8.96 11.03
N TYR A 156 13.54 7.98 11.79
CA TYR A 156 14.33 7.16 12.68
C TYR A 156 15.22 6.19 11.91
N LEU A 157 14.66 5.46 10.94
CA LEU A 157 15.43 4.55 10.10
C LEU A 157 16.49 5.28 9.28
N GLN A 158 16.18 6.44 8.72
CA GLN A 158 17.14 7.26 7.99
C GLN A 158 18.32 7.69 8.86
N LYS A 159 18.07 8.05 10.10
CA LYS A 159 19.14 8.41 11.03
C LYS A 159 20.08 7.24 11.33
N TYR A 160 19.56 6.02 11.33
CA TYR A 160 20.34 4.80 11.54
C TYR A 160 21.13 4.42 10.29
N TYR A 161 20.47 4.33 9.14
CA TYR A 161 21.08 3.79 7.91
C TYR A 161 21.87 4.81 7.08
N LYS A 162 21.75 6.12 7.28
CA LYS A 162 22.56 7.15 6.63
C LYS A 162 23.86 7.48 7.37
N ARG A 163 24.14 6.82 8.48
CA ARG A 163 25.39 7.02 9.22
C ARG A 163 26.58 6.26 8.63
N ASP A 164 26.31 5.37 7.70
CA ASP A 164 27.30 4.45 7.13
C ASP A 164 27.72 4.83 5.69
N GLU A 165 27.30 6.00 5.18
CA GLU A 165 27.76 6.65 3.96
C GLU A 165 28.70 7.84 4.30
#